data_50c183d717ce03e48fa40755f217047c
#
_entry.id   50c183d717ce03e48fa40755f217047c
#
_cell.length_a   1.000
_cell.length_b   1.000
_cell.length_c   1.000
_cell.angle_alpha   90.00
_cell.angle_beta   90.00
_cell.angle_gamma   90.00
#
_symmetry.space_group_name_H-M   'P 1'
#
loop_
_entity.id
_entity.type
_entity.pdbx_description
1 polymer ?
#
loop_
_entity_poly.entity_id
_entity_poly.type
_entity_poly.pdbx_seq_one_letter_code
_entity_poly.pdbx_strand_id
1 'polypeptide(L)'
;MPDSFVRPGRRSHGGGFDVALDYFEEGISSGRLTNGDKLPSERDLAAQLGVSRGAVREAIRMLQALGILVSETGRGNGTRVESSPSNAIGRILRLQLALSLVSFSDLTETRVALERATSAAAARQRRPEPLVRAQKVLDRMSDASDQDTFNELDTDFHIALAEAGGNGLMSDLTVAIREAVHSPIKSAELAAADWPGTRRQLVDD
;
A
#
# COMPACT_ATOMS: atom_id res chain seq x y z
N MET A 1 24.96 23.91 16.19
CA MET A 1 23.90 24.58 16.94
C MET A 1 22.73 23.60 16.97
N PRO A 2 22.39 23.00 18.12
CA PRO A 2 21.26 22.07 18.20
C PRO A 2 19.94 22.82 18.27
N ASP A 3 19.04 22.31 17.48
CA ASP A 3 17.65 22.64 17.28
C ASP A 3 16.86 23.15 18.47
N SER A 4 16.17 24.24 18.20
CA SER A 4 15.12 24.78 19.07
C SER A 4 13.91 23.83 19.01
N PHE A 5 13.78 23.04 20.04
CA PHE A 5 12.67 22.14 20.28
C PHE A 5 11.36 22.93 20.40
N VAL A 6 10.56 22.97 19.33
CA VAL A 6 9.19 23.49 19.40
C VAL A 6 8.35 22.43 20.13
N ARG A 7 7.94 22.72 21.37
CA ARG A 7 6.94 21.91 22.08
C ARG A 7 5.64 21.95 21.29
N PRO A 8 5.01 20.80 20.99
CA PRO A 8 3.71 20.79 20.31
C PRO A 8 2.70 21.59 21.13
N GLY A 9 1.91 22.38 20.43
CA GLY A 9 0.86 23.22 21.02
C GLY A 9 -0.15 22.34 21.75
N ARG A 10 -0.46 22.72 22.99
CA ARG A 10 -1.33 22.05 23.95
C ARG A 10 -2.74 21.83 23.40
N ARG A 11 -3.01 20.66 22.80
CA ARG A 11 -4.34 20.07 22.70
C ARG A 11 -4.30 18.75 23.48
N SER A 12 -4.31 18.79 24.78
CA SER A 12 -4.21 17.60 25.60
C SER A 12 -5.48 17.39 26.42
N HIS A 13 -6.29 16.45 25.94
CA HIS A 13 -7.12 15.60 26.77
C HIS A 13 -6.93 14.12 26.36
N GLY A 14 -5.82 13.80 25.71
CA GLY A 14 -5.47 12.46 25.27
C GLY A 14 -4.43 11.80 26.18
N GLY A 15 -4.43 10.46 26.26
CA GLY A 15 -3.42 9.68 26.93
C GLY A 15 -2.04 9.78 26.26
N GLY A 16 -1.03 9.16 26.85
CA GLY A 16 0.31 9.14 26.28
C GLY A 16 0.38 8.61 24.83
N PHE A 17 -0.57 7.77 24.43
CA PHE A 17 -0.75 7.30 23.05
C PHE A 17 -1.06 8.47 22.10
N ASP A 18 -2.04 9.32 22.44
CA ASP A 18 -2.42 10.46 21.60
C ASP A 18 -1.27 11.45 21.42
N VAL A 19 -0.52 11.72 22.50
CA VAL A 19 0.69 12.55 22.44
C VAL A 19 1.73 11.98 21.48
N ALA A 20 1.94 10.67 21.49
CA ALA A 20 2.87 10.02 20.58
C ALA A 20 2.36 10.02 19.13
N LEU A 21 1.06 9.80 18.92
CA LEU A 21 0.44 9.84 17.60
C LEU A 21 0.51 11.25 16.99
N ASP A 22 0.11 12.28 17.75
CA ASP A 22 0.20 13.70 17.34
C ASP A 22 1.63 14.07 16.93
N TYR A 23 2.65 13.61 17.67
CA TYR A 23 4.06 13.84 17.30
C TYR A 23 4.41 13.34 15.90
N PHE A 24 3.95 12.14 15.54
CA PHE A 24 4.18 11.57 14.21
C PHE A 24 3.37 12.29 13.14
N GLU A 25 2.08 12.52 13.38
CA GLU A 25 1.19 13.20 12.42
C GLU A 25 1.65 14.62 12.13
N GLU A 26 1.99 15.41 13.16
CA GLU A 26 2.56 16.74 13.00
C GLU A 26 3.94 16.68 12.33
N GLY A 27 4.77 15.68 12.67
CA GLY A 27 6.08 15.49 12.07
C GLY A 27 6.00 15.26 10.57
N ILE A 28 5.07 14.40 10.14
CA ILE A 28 4.84 14.08 8.73
C ILE A 28 4.21 15.27 8.00
N SER A 29 3.17 15.86 8.58
CA SER A 29 2.45 16.99 7.96
C SER A 29 3.31 18.24 7.79
N SER A 30 4.24 18.49 8.72
CA SER A 30 5.19 19.60 8.64
C SER A 30 6.42 19.32 7.77
N GLY A 31 6.59 18.09 7.28
CA GLY A 31 7.79 17.67 6.56
C GLY A 31 9.04 17.45 7.43
N ARG A 32 8.90 17.49 8.76
CA ARG A 32 9.98 17.15 9.70
C ARG A 32 10.33 15.67 9.68
N LEU A 33 9.35 14.81 9.37
CA LEU A 33 9.51 13.39 9.11
C LEU A 33 9.13 13.13 7.65
N THR A 34 10.08 12.64 6.89
CA THR A 34 9.92 12.34 5.47
C THR A 34 10.16 10.86 5.17
N ASN A 35 9.73 10.41 4.01
CA ASN A 35 9.93 9.02 3.59
C ASN A 35 11.42 8.65 3.60
N GLY A 36 11.75 7.51 4.20
CA GLY A 36 13.10 7.03 4.41
C GLY A 36 13.73 7.42 5.77
N ASP A 37 13.17 8.42 6.47
CA ASP A 37 13.70 8.85 7.74
C ASP A 37 13.61 7.76 8.81
N LYS A 38 14.74 7.54 9.49
CA LYS A 38 14.82 6.61 10.62
C LYS A 38 14.38 7.31 11.90
N LEU A 39 13.47 6.67 12.62
CA LEU A 39 12.97 7.17 13.89
C LEU A 39 13.97 6.88 15.04
N PRO A 40 13.99 7.74 16.08
CA PRO A 40 14.65 7.42 17.33
C PRO A 40 14.09 6.14 17.97
N SER A 41 14.83 5.54 18.90
CA SER A 41 14.31 4.35 19.60
C SER A 41 13.04 4.67 20.40
N GLU A 42 12.19 3.66 20.60
CA GLU A 42 10.99 3.81 21.47
C GLU A 42 11.32 4.40 22.84
N ARG A 43 12.49 4.06 23.38
CA ARG A 43 12.96 4.59 24.67
C ARG A 43 13.27 6.08 24.60
N ASP A 44 13.95 6.49 23.54
CA ASP A 44 14.39 7.89 23.39
C ASP A 44 13.17 8.77 23.04
N LEU A 45 12.26 8.28 22.19
CA LEU A 45 10.98 8.95 21.91
C LEU A 45 10.12 9.08 23.18
N ALA A 46 10.02 8.04 24.00
CA ALA A 46 9.26 8.09 25.24
C ALA A 46 9.83 9.14 26.21
N ALA A 47 11.16 9.20 26.34
CA ALA A 47 11.83 10.23 27.14
C ALA A 47 11.61 11.64 26.59
N GLN A 48 11.71 11.80 25.27
CA GLN A 48 11.52 13.07 24.56
C GLN A 48 10.10 13.62 24.71
N LEU A 49 9.10 12.75 24.60
CA LEU A 49 7.68 13.12 24.64
C LEU A 49 7.09 13.16 26.05
N GLY A 50 7.81 12.65 27.04
CA GLY A 50 7.33 12.56 28.43
C GLY A 50 6.19 11.54 28.61
N VAL A 51 6.17 10.48 27.79
CA VAL A 51 5.14 9.44 27.82
C VAL A 51 5.75 8.07 28.12
N SER A 52 4.90 7.05 28.34
CA SER A 52 5.39 5.69 28.53
C SER A 52 5.91 5.07 27.23
N ARG A 53 6.88 4.15 27.34
CA ARG A 53 7.38 3.37 26.18
C ARG A 53 6.26 2.54 25.52
N GLY A 54 5.27 2.10 26.33
CA GLY A 54 4.09 1.39 25.83
C GLY A 54 3.25 2.25 24.89
N ALA A 55 3.02 3.52 25.27
CA ALA A 55 2.28 4.48 24.46
C ALA A 55 2.96 4.76 23.11
N VAL A 56 4.28 4.96 23.11
CA VAL A 56 5.05 5.13 21.85
C VAL A 56 4.96 3.89 20.97
N ARG A 57 5.11 2.70 21.56
CA ARG A 57 5.02 1.44 20.81
C ARG A 57 3.64 1.24 20.18
N GLU A 58 2.58 1.59 20.92
CA GLU A 58 1.21 1.49 20.42
C GLU A 58 0.97 2.44 19.25
N ALA A 59 1.42 3.69 19.31
CA ALA A 59 1.36 4.63 18.20
C ALA A 59 2.15 4.15 16.97
N ILE A 60 3.37 3.62 17.18
CA ILE A 60 4.17 3.02 16.09
C ILE A 60 3.41 1.84 15.46
N ARG A 61 2.84 0.93 16.23
CA ARG A 61 2.07 -0.21 15.71
C ARG A 61 0.84 0.23 14.91
N MET A 62 0.15 1.26 15.36
CA MET A 62 -0.97 1.83 14.61
C MET A 62 -0.50 2.37 13.26
N LEU A 63 0.56 3.17 13.22
CA LEU A 63 1.10 3.72 11.98
C LEU A 63 1.69 2.65 11.04
N GLN A 64 2.23 1.56 11.60
CA GLN A 64 2.61 0.39 10.81
C GLN A 64 1.39 -0.31 10.20
N ALA A 65 0.29 -0.45 10.95
CA ALA A 65 -0.95 -1.02 10.44
C ALA A 65 -1.57 -0.16 9.32
N LEU A 66 -1.31 1.15 9.34
CA LEU A 66 -1.71 2.10 8.28
C LEU A 66 -0.71 2.17 7.11
N GLY A 67 0.39 1.42 7.16
CA GLY A 67 1.40 1.42 6.09
C GLY A 67 2.22 2.71 6.01
N ILE A 68 2.34 3.45 7.13
CA ILE A 68 3.10 4.72 7.22
C ILE A 68 4.49 4.49 7.79
N LEU A 69 4.64 3.52 8.68
CA LEU A 69 5.90 3.14 9.28
C LEU A 69 6.23 1.68 8.97
N VAL A 70 7.51 1.38 8.84
CA VAL A 70 8.02 0.01 8.77
C VAL A 70 9.09 -0.21 9.84
N SER A 71 9.11 -1.40 10.43
CA SER A 71 10.18 -1.81 11.34
C SER A 71 10.91 -3.02 10.79
N GLU A 72 12.21 -2.90 10.62
CA GLU A 72 13.07 -4.00 10.26
C GLU A 72 13.73 -4.60 11.49
N THR A 73 13.75 -5.92 11.58
CA THR A 73 14.46 -6.65 12.63
C THR A 73 15.93 -6.81 12.28
N GLY A 74 16.82 -6.63 13.27
CA GLY A 74 18.25 -6.83 13.11
C GLY A 74 19.08 -5.70 13.73
N ARG A 75 20.39 -5.96 13.88
CA ARG A 75 21.34 -5.03 14.51
C ARG A 75 21.56 -3.83 13.58
N GLY A 76 21.17 -2.63 14.02
CA GLY A 76 21.25 -1.40 13.20
C GLY A 76 19.97 -1.05 12.45
N ASN A 77 19.00 -1.95 12.39
CA ASN A 77 17.68 -1.69 11.87
C ASN A 77 16.84 -0.96 12.92
N GLY A 78 15.65 -0.54 12.58
CA GLY A 78 14.76 0.21 13.45
C GLY A 78 13.48 0.57 12.72
N THR A 79 12.71 1.46 13.31
CA THR A 79 11.50 1.98 12.66
C THR A 79 11.87 3.14 11.76
N ARG A 80 11.33 3.15 10.54
CA ARG A 80 11.48 4.25 9.58
C ARG A 80 10.14 4.66 9.00
N VAL A 81 10.09 5.87 8.48
CA VAL A 81 8.96 6.34 7.67
C VAL A 81 9.08 5.69 6.30
N GLU A 82 8.10 4.87 5.95
CA GLU A 82 8.03 4.23 4.63
C GLU A 82 6.57 4.08 4.25
N SER A 83 6.11 4.92 3.32
CA SER A 83 4.71 4.93 2.91
C SER A 83 4.44 3.81 1.92
N SER A 84 3.66 2.82 2.35
CA SER A 84 3.08 1.77 1.51
C SER A 84 1.62 1.52 1.92
N PRO A 85 0.72 2.48 1.63
CA PRO A 85 -0.66 2.45 2.13
C PRO A 85 -1.53 1.39 1.46
N SER A 86 -1.13 0.84 0.31
CA SER A 86 -1.92 -0.13 -0.46
C SER A 86 -2.35 -1.33 0.37
N ASN A 87 -1.47 -1.92 1.18
CA ASN A 87 -1.79 -3.04 2.06
C ASN A 87 -2.88 -2.69 3.11
N ALA A 88 -2.82 -1.48 3.69
CA ALA A 88 -3.81 -1.03 4.67
C ALA A 88 -5.17 -0.78 4.02
N ILE A 89 -5.19 -0.11 2.87
CA ILE A 89 -6.40 0.14 2.08
C ILE A 89 -7.00 -1.18 1.61
N GLY A 90 -6.20 -2.09 1.06
CA GLY A 90 -6.64 -3.42 0.63
C GLY A 90 -7.26 -4.23 1.77
N ARG A 91 -6.69 -4.15 2.98
CA ARG A 91 -7.26 -4.79 4.17
C ARG A 91 -8.65 -4.21 4.51
N ILE A 92 -8.79 -2.89 4.48
CA ILE A 92 -10.08 -2.23 4.73
C ILE A 92 -11.11 -2.69 3.71
N LEU A 93 -10.76 -2.68 2.42
CA LEU A 93 -11.66 -3.12 1.35
C LEU A 93 -12.09 -4.58 1.51
N ARG A 94 -11.16 -5.49 1.86
CA ARG A 94 -11.51 -6.91 2.15
C ARG A 94 -12.49 -7.05 3.31
N LEU A 95 -12.31 -6.29 4.37
CA LEU A 95 -13.23 -6.31 5.52
C LEU A 95 -14.60 -5.75 5.13
N GLN A 96 -14.65 -4.68 4.35
CA GLN A 96 -15.90 -4.10 3.86
C GLN A 96 -16.66 -5.08 2.94
N LEU A 97 -15.92 -5.78 2.06
CA LEU A 97 -16.48 -6.83 1.21
C LEU A 97 -17.04 -7.99 2.05
N ALA A 98 -16.29 -8.45 3.06
CA ALA A 98 -16.71 -9.53 3.95
C ALA A 98 -17.95 -9.16 4.78
N LEU A 99 -18.11 -7.90 5.14
CA LEU A 99 -19.28 -7.36 5.83
C LEU A 99 -20.44 -6.98 4.89
N SER A 100 -20.28 -7.20 3.58
CA SER A 100 -21.25 -6.82 2.54
C SER A 100 -21.59 -5.31 2.53
N LEU A 101 -20.68 -4.46 2.98
CA LEU A 101 -20.80 -2.99 2.93
C LEU A 101 -20.40 -2.45 1.55
N VAL A 102 -19.55 -3.19 0.84
CA VAL A 102 -19.16 -2.95 -0.55
C VAL A 102 -19.38 -4.25 -1.30
N SER A 103 -19.93 -4.20 -2.50
CA SER A 103 -20.12 -5.38 -3.33
C SER A 103 -18.86 -5.69 -4.16
N PHE A 104 -18.75 -6.93 -4.62
CA PHE A 104 -17.71 -7.31 -5.57
C PHE A 104 -17.84 -6.56 -6.90
N SER A 105 -19.08 -6.27 -7.33
CA SER A 105 -19.37 -5.45 -8.52
C SER A 105 -18.82 -4.04 -8.38
N ASP A 106 -19.06 -3.38 -7.23
CA ASP A 106 -18.56 -2.02 -6.98
C ASP A 106 -17.03 -1.96 -7.05
N LEU A 107 -16.35 -2.94 -6.44
CA LEU A 107 -14.89 -3.04 -6.52
C LEU A 107 -14.40 -3.28 -7.95
N THR A 108 -15.09 -4.14 -8.72
CA THR A 108 -14.73 -4.45 -10.10
C THR A 108 -14.91 -3.22 -11.01
N GLU A 109 -16.03 -2.50 -10.89
CA GLU A 109 -16.28 -1.28 -11.64
C GLU A 109 -15.24 -0.20 -11.33
N THR A 110 -14.92 -0.03 -10.04
CA THR A 110 -13.89 0.91 -9.59
C THR A 110 -12.52 0.52 -10.13
N ARG A 111 -12.17 -0.77 -10.11
CA ARG A 111 -10.94 -1.30 -10.68
C ARG A 111 -10.82 -0.96 -12.17
N VAL A 112 -11.86 -1.27 -12.96
CA VAL A 112 -11.88 -0.98 -14.40
C VAL A 112 -11.70 0.51 -14.68
N ALA A 113 -12.36 1.38 -13.91
CA ALA A 113 -12.22 2.83 -14.04
C ALA A 113 -10.78 3.31 -13.76
N LEU A 114 -10.15 2.78 -12.69
CA LEU A 114 -8.76 3.09 -12.35
C LEU A 114 -7.78 2.56 -13.40
N GLU A 115 -7.94 1.34 -13.86
CA GLU A 115 -7.08 0.71 -14.86
C GLU A 115 -7.13 1.44 -16.19
N ARG A 116 -8.31 1.89 -16.62
CA ARG A 116 -8.45 2.76 -17.80
C ARG A 116 -7.69 4.08 -17.65
N ALA A 117 -7.83 4.72 -16.48
CA ALA A 117 -7.17 5.99 -16.21
C ALA A 117 -5.64 5.84 -16.11
N THR A 118 -5.15 4.78 -15.44
CA THR A 118 -3.71 4.51 -15.30
C THR A 118 -3.07 4.13 -16.63
N SER A 119 -3.72 3.29 -17.44
CA SER A 119 -3.24 2.92 -18.79
C SER A 119 -3.17 4.13 -19.72
N ALA A 120 -4.20 4.98 -19.70
CA ALA A 120 -4.18 6.22 -20.47
C ALA A 120 -3.07 7.19 -20.00
N ALA A 121 -2.79 7.24 -18.70
CA ALA A 121 -1.69 8.03 -18.15
C ALA A 121 -0.34 7.43 -18.53
N ALA A 122 -0.17 6.10 -18.47
CA ALA A 122 1.05 5.39 -18.89
C ALA A 122 1.38 5.66 -20.36
N ALA A 123 0.38 5.61 -21.24
CA ALA A 123 0.54 5.90 -22.66
C ALA A 123 1.01 7.34 -22.94
N ARG A 124 0.60 8.31 -22.10
CA ARG A 124 1.03 9.71 -22.20
C ARG A 124 2.43 9.93 -21.59
N GLN A 125 2.67 9.41 -20.41
CA GLN A 125 3.91 9.64 -19.66
C GLN A 125 5.11 8.86 -20.20
N ARG A 126 4.87 7.65 -20.70
CA ARG A 126 5.86 6.76 -21.33
C ARG A 126 7.12 6.55 -20.48
N ARG A 127 6.96 6.38 -19.16
CA ARG A 127 8.09 6.11 -18.25
C ARG A 127 8.74 4.78 -18.62
N PRO A 128 10.05 4.76 -18.97
CA PRO A 128 10.64 3.57 -19.59
C PRO A 128 10.75 2.38 -18.62
N GLU A 129 11.19 2.59 -17.38
CA GLU A 129 11.42 1.50 -16.43
C GLU A 129 10.17 0.70 -16.09
N PRO A 130 9.03 1.33 -15.69
CA PRO A 130 7.80 0.58 -15.44
C PRO A 130 7.25 -0.10 -16.70
N LEU A 131 7.36 0.52 -17.89
CA LEU A 131 6.91 -0.08 -19.14
C LEU A 131 7.74 -1.31 -19.53
N VAL A 132 9.05 -1.27 -19.36
CA VAL A 132 9.92 -2.45 -19.59
C VAL A 132 9.54 -3.58 -18.62
N ARG A 133 9.20 -3.24 -17.35
CA ARG A 133 8.73 -4.22 -16.39
C ARG A 133 7.38 -4.80 -16.81
N ALA A 134 6.42 -3.97 -17.22
CA ALA A 134 5.13 -4.42 -17.72
C ALA A 134 5.28 -5.39 -18.89
N GLN A 135 6.15 -5.08 -19.87
CA GLN A 135 6.40 -5.97 -20.99
C GLN A 135 6.96 -7.34 -20.56
N LYS A 136 7.95 -7.34 -19.66
CA LYS A 136 8.51 -8.61 -19.14
C LYS A 136 7.48 -9.45 -18.39
N VAL A 137 6.54 -8.81 -17.69
CA VAL A 137 5.46 -9.51 -16.99
C VAL A 137 4.49 -10.07 -18.01
N LEU A 138 4.11 -9.30 -19.03
CA LEU A 138 3.22 -9.76 -20.13
C LEU A 138 3.81 -10.97 -20.85
N ASP A 139 5.11 -10.96 -21.16
CA ASP A 139 5.80 -12.10 -21.77
C ASP A 139 5.66 -13.36 -20.90
N ARG A 140 5.82 -13.23 -19.57
CA ARG A 140 5.65 -14.35 -18.62
C ARG A 140 4.20 -14.79 -18.50
N MET A 141 3.23 -13.90 -18.61
CA MET A 141 1.79 -14.25 -18.58
C MET A 141 1.43 -15.19 -19.74
N SER A 142 2.03 -14.98 -20.92
CA SER A 142 1.83 -15.85 -22.08
C SER A 142 2.28 -17.28 -21.84
N ASP A 143 3.25 -17.50 -20.97
CA ASP A 143 3.82 -18.79 -20.62
C ASP A 143 3.24 -19.40 -19.34
N ALA A 144 2.31 -18.70 -18.66
CA ALA A 144 1.74 -19.17 -17.40
C ALA A 144 1.03 -20.50 -17.56
N SER A 145 1.42 -21.50 -16.75
CA SER A 145 0.90 -22.87 -16.83
C SER A 145 -0.43 -23.07 -16.10
N ASP A 146 -0.73 -22.21 -15.12
CA ASP A 146 -1.90 -22.30 -14.28
C ASP A 146 -2.48 -20.91 -14.00
N GLN A 147 -3.73 -20.89 -13.53
CA GLN A 147 -4.50 -19.68 -13.30
C GLN A 147 -3.94 -18.84 -12.15
N ASP A 148 -3.41 -19.47 -11.10
CA ASP A 148 -2.90 -18.73 -9.95
C ASP A 148 -1.65 -17.92 -10.33
N THR A 149 -0.71 -18.56 -11.03
CA THR A 149 0.47 -17.89 -11.59
C THR A 149 0.09 -16.76 -12.53
N PHE A 150 -0.92 -16.98 -13.39
CA PHE A 150 -1.40 -15.93 -14.28
C PHE A 150 -1.98 -14.74 -13.51
N ASN A 151 -2.83 -14.98 -12.51
CA ASN A 151 -3.47 -13.94 -11.71
C ASN A 151 -2.44 -13.09 -10.93
N GLU A 152 -1.36 -13.71 -10.44
CA GLU A 152 -0.25 -12.99 -9.83
C GLU A 152 0.44 -12.08 -10.85
N LEU A 153 0.77 -12.60 -12.01
CA LEU A 153 1.39 -11.84 -13.10
C LEU A 153 0.46 -10.73 -13.63
N ASP A 154 -0.83 -11.00 -13.78
CA ASP A 154 -1.83 -9.99 -14.16
C ASP A 154 -1.84 -8.82 -13.16
N THR A 155 -1.77 -9.13 -11.87
CA THR A 155 -1.65 -8.11 -10.84
C THR A 155 -0.36 -7.29 -11.02
N ASP A 156 0.78 -7.94 -11.18
CA ASP A 156 2.08 -7.28 -11.40
C ASP A 156 2.10 -6.40 -12.65
N PHE A 157 1.45 -6.84 -13.74
CA PHE A 157 1.32 -6.10 -14.98
C PHE A 157 0.58 -4.78 -14.76
N HIS A 158 -0.59 -4.83 -14.13
CA HIS A 158 -1.40 -3.62 -13.88
C HIS A 158 -0.74 -2.67 -12.88
N ILE A 159 0.00 -3.19 -11.89
CA ILE A 159 0.81 -2.36 -10.99
C ILE A 159 1.88 -1.61 -11.80
N ALA A 160 2.60 -2.30 -12.68
CA ALA A 160 3.61 -1.67 -13.51
C ALA A 160 3.02 -0.59 -14.44
N LEU A 161 1.83 -0.81 -15.00
CA LEU A 161 1.12 0.22 -15.77
C LEU A 161 0.71 1.41 -14.92
N ALA A 162 0.19 1.18 -13.71
CA ALA A 162 -0.19 2.26 -12.80
C ALA A 162 1.02 3.13 -12.42
N GLU A 163 2.17 2.52 -12.13
CA GLU A 163 3.41 3.23 -11.88
C GLU A 163 3.92 4.00 -13.11
N ALA A 164 3.76 3.43 -14.32
CA ALA A 164 4.11 4.11 -15.57
C ALA A 164 3.29 5.39 -15.77
N GLY A 165 2.06 5.43 -15.28
CA GLY A 165 1.19 6.60 -15.28
C GLY A 165 1.65 7.73 -14.36
N GLY A 166 2.55 7.47 -13.40
CA GLY A 166 3.20 8.48 -12.56
C GLY A 166 2.34 9.09 -11.46
N ASN A 167 1.13 8.59 -11.23
CA ASN A 167 0.28 9.00 -10.11
C ASN A 167 0.34 7.93 -9.01
N GLY A 168 1.11 8.21 -7.95
CA GLY A 168 1.33 7.26 -6.85
C GLY A 168 0.03 6.82 -6.15
N LEU A 169 -0.91 7.74 -5.93
CA LEU A 169 -2.20 7.39 -5.30
C LEU A 169 -3.02 6.42 -6.18
N MET A 170 -3.05 6.65 -7.50
CA MET A 170 -3.73 5.72 -8.40
C MET A 170 -3.05 4.35 -8.41
N SER A 171 -1.73 4.30 -8.30
CA SER A 171 -0.97 3.06 -8.17
C SER A 171 -1.34 2.32 -6.87
N ASP A 172 -1.30 3.00 -5.73
CA ASP A 172 -1.66 2.42 -4.43
C ASP A 172 -3.09 1.89 -4.41
N LEU A 173 -4.05 2.63 -4.98
CA LEU A 173 -5.44 2.20 -5.08
C LEU A 173 -5.61 1.00 -6.01
N THR A 174 -4.89 0.95 -7.13
CA THR A 174 -4.89 -0.20 -8.05
C THR A 174 -4.40 -1.46 -7.33
N VAL A 175 -3.29 -1.37 -6.61
CA VAL A 175 -2.76 -2.46 -5.79
C VAL A 175 -3.80 -2.90 -4.74
N ALA A 176 -4.32 -1.94 -3.97
CA ALA A 176 -5.25 -2.22 -2.88
C ALA A 176 -6.53 -2.93 -3.33
N ILE A 177 -7.12 -2.47 -4.45
CA ILE A 177 -8.34 -3.09 -5.00
C ILE A 177 -8.03 -4.49 -5.54
N ARG A 178 -6.93 -4.66 -6.27
CA ARG A 178 -6.52 -5.97 -6.78
C ARG A 178 -6.28 -6.97 -5.65
N GLU A 179 -5.57 -6.57 -4.60
CA GLU A 179 -5.40 -7.41 -3.40
C GLU A 179 -6.73 -7.73 -2.70
N ALA A 180 -7.69 -6.81 -2.72
CA ALA A 180 -8.99 -7.04 -2.10
C ALA A 180 -9.84 -8.06 -2.87
N VAL A 181 -9.79 -8.05 -4.21
CA VAL A 181 -10.54 -8.99 -5.05
C VAL A 181 -9.83 -10.33 -5.24
N HIS A 182 -8.53 -10.39 -5.03
CA HIS A 182 -7.73 -11.62 -5.14
C HIS A 182 -7.91 -12.58 -3.93
N SER A 183 -8.90 -12.34 -3.07
CA SER A 183 -9.14 -13.17 -1.88
C SER A 183 -9.48 -14.62 -2.28
N PRO A 184 -8.88 -15.64 -1.61
CA PRO A 184 -9.03 -17.07 -1.94
C PRO A 184 -10.46 -17.60 -1.93
N ILE A 185 -11.39 -16.87 -1.35
CA ILE A 185 -12.80 -17.31 -1.20
C ILE A 185 -13.55 -17.32 -2.54
N LYS A 186 -13.10 -16.55 -3.54
CA LYS A 186 -13.76 -16.50 -4.85
C LYS A 186 -13.01 -17.17 -6.00
N SER A 187 -11.73 -17.46 -5.85
CA SER A 187 -11.00 -18.28 -6.84
C SER A 187 -11.58 -19.68 -7.01
N ALA A 188 -12.27 -20.21 -6.01
CA ALA A 188 -12.95 -21.50 -6.10
C ALA A 188 -14.20 -21.50 -6.99
N GLU A 189 -14.88 -20.36 -7.16
CA GLU A 189 -16.06 -20.23 -8.01
C GLU A 189 -15.72 -19.92 -9.48
N LEU A 190 -14.55 -19.32 -9.75
CA LEU A 190 -14.05 -18.99 -11.09
C LEU A 190 -13.18 -20.09 -11.71
N ALA A 191 -12.88 -21.15 -10.98
CA ALA A 191 -12.06 -22.28 -11.44
C ALA A 191 -12.87 -23.22 -12.35
N ALA A 192 -13.50 -22.70 -13.40
CA ALA A 192 -14.24 -23.55 -14.34
C ALA A 192 -13.83 -23.31 -15.79
N ALA A 193 -13.40 -24.40 -16.36
CA ALA A 193 -13.62 -24.80 -17.72
C ALA A 193 -12.69 -24.21 -18.74
N ASP A 194 -11.97 -24.04 -19.38
CA ASP A 194 -11.08 -23.67 -20.48
C ASP A 194 -10.08 -22.55 -20.15
N TRP A 195 -9.23 -22.85 -19.19
CA TRP A 195 -8.12 -21.95 -18.86
C TRP A 195 -7.24 -21.58 -20.06
N PRO A 196 -6.81 -22.47 -20.95
CA PRO A 196 -6.00 -22.13 -22.12
C PRO A 196 -6.67 -21.16 -23.10
N GLY A 197 -7.99 -21.24 -23.26
CA GLY A 197 -8.76 -20.33 -24.10
C GLY A 197 -8.92 -18.95 -23.48
N THR A 198 -9.27 -18.92 -22.19
CA THR A 198 -9.40 -17.68 -21.40
C THR A 198 -8.08 -16.92 -21.32
N ARG A 199 -6.96 -17.61 -21.09
CA ARG A 199 -5.63 -16.99 -21.04
C ARG A 199 -5.29 -16.28 -22.34
N ARG A 200 -5.51 -16.93 -23.50
CA ARG A 200 -5.21 -16.31 -24.80
C ARG A 200 -6.00 -15.04 -25.01
N GLN A 201 -7.29 -15.07 -24.72
CA GLN A 201 -8.13 -13.86 -24.85
C GLN A 201 -7.65 -12.72 -23.95
N LEU A 202 -7.26 -13.01 -22.68
CA LEU A 202 -6.80 -11.99 -21.72
C LEU A 202 -5.42 -11.41 -22.05
N VAL A 203 -4.59 -12.11 -22.82
CA VAL A 203 -3.27 -11.61 -23.25
C VAL A 203 -3.37 -10.81 -24.54
N ASP A 204 -4.34 -11.14 -25.41
CA ASP A 204 -4.51 -10.51 -26.72
C ASP A 204 -5.33 -9.21 -26.64
N ASP A 205 -6.13 -8.98 -25.59
CA ASP A 205 -6.91 -7.76 -25.32
C ASP A 205 -6.04 -6.67 -24.63
#